data_8ffd41f34727af48b84ef1fc4100ee2f
#
_entry.id   8ffd41f34727af48b84ef1fc4100ee2f
#
_cell.length_a   1.000
_cell.length_b   1.000
_cell.length_c   1.000
_cell.angle_alpha   90.00
_cell.angle_beta   90.00
_cell.angle_gamma   90.00
#
_symmetry.space_group_name_H-M   'P 1'
#
loop_
_entity.id
_entity.type
_entity.pdbx_description
1 polymer ?
#
loop_
_entity_poly.entity_id
_entity_poly.type
_entity_poly.pdbx_seq_one_letter_code
_entity_poly.pdbx_strand_id
1 'polypeptide(L)'
;TFAEEYKAKITQERKKVEVYAMDYGEWSKVKDGSELKKFNDIYLPAEEKRLLIEDLEKFRKNADIYADMKMPFRRGYLFYGAPGNGKSTIAGAIAEHMGWDIFLMDLSNMTSSHQFTRAFKRLPENAVVNLEDIDTMFSNRENTDDDGTHKIKLTTLLNALSGVAQKNKLIVVITT
;
A
#
# COMPACT_ATOMS: atom_id res chain seq x y z
N THR A 1 32.29 -0.54 -18.42
CA THR A 1 32.13 0.85 -18.91
C THR A 1 31.49 1.71 -17.80
N PHE A 2 31.77 3.02 -17.84
CA PHE A 2 31.18 3.99 -16.85
C PHE A 2 29.67 3.83 -16.66
N ALA A 3 28.94 3.48 -17.72
CA ALA A 3 27.49 3.23 -17.65
C ALA A 3 27.13 1.94 -16.89
N GLU A 4 27.96 0.93 -16.93
CA GLU A 4 27.78 -0.33 -16.20
C GLU A 4 28.14 -0.17 -14.73
N GLU A 5 29.23 0.56 -14.44
CA GLU A 5 29.62 0.92 -13.07
C GLU A 5 28.59 1.84 -12.41
N TYR A 6 28.03 2.81 -13.16
CA TYR A 6 26.97 3.70 -12.69
C TYR A 6 25.66 2.93 -12.44
N LYS A 7 25.26 2.00 -13.33
CA LYS A 7 24.15 1.09 -13.12
C LYS A 7 24.36 0.18 -11.92
N ALA A 8 25.56 -0.39 -11.77
CA ALA A 8 25.91 -1.23 -10.63
C ALA A 8 25.86 -0.45 -9.31
N LYS A 9 26.33 0.81 -9.31
CA LYS A 9 26.30 1.67 -8.13
C LYS A 9 24.85 2.07 -7.73
N ILE A 10 23.99 2.39 -8.71
CA ILE A 10 22.56 2.62 -8.48
C ILE A 10 21.86 1.35 -7.97
N THR A 11 22.26 0.17 -8.47
CA THR A 11 21.70 -1.12 -8.02
C THR A 11 22.16 -1.46 -6.60
N GLN A 12 23.37 -1.06 -6.22
CA GLN A 12 23.94 -1.31 -4.90
C GLN A 12 23.38 -0.35 -3.81
N GLU A 13 22.91 0.84 -4.20
CA GLU A 13 22.32 1.84 -3.30
C GLU A 13 20.78 1.73 -3.17
N ARG A 14 20.12 0.82 -3.90
CA ARG A 14 18.70 0.55 -3.66
C ARG A 14 18.55 -0.03 -2.26
N LYS A 15 18.01 0.77 -1.34
CA LYS A 15 17.55 0.30 -0.04
C LYS A 15 16.72 -0.97 -0.27
N LYS A 16 17.09 -2.07 0.38
CA LYS A 16 16.28 -3.29 0.33
C LYS A 16 14.90 -2.95 0.87
N VAL A 17 13.86 -3.25 0.09
CA VAL A 17 12.48 -3.14 0.53
C VAL A 17 12.27 -4.06 1.72
N GLU A 18 11.56 -3.61 2.72
CA GLU A 18 11.19 -4.39 3.90
C GLU A 18 9.68 -4.59 3.94
N VAL A 19 9.26 -5.75 4.46
CA VAL A 19 7.85 -6.12 4.60
C VAL A 19 7.47 -6.09 6.08
N TYR A 20 6.47 -5.28 6.38
CA TYR A 20 5.91 -5.12 7.71
C TYR A 20 4.47 -5.64 7.74
N ALA A 21 4.08 -6.26 8.84
CA ALA A 21 2.69 -6.60 9.11
C ALA A 21 2.23 -5.97 10.41
N MET A 22 0.93 -5.78 10.52
CA MET A 22 0.29 -5.27 11.72
C MET A 22 0.12 -6.41 12.72
N ASP A 23 0.73 -6.25 13.90
CA ASP A 23 0.57 -7.15 15.02
C ASP A 23 0.20 -6.36 16.26
N TYR A 24 -0.96 -6.66 16.87
CA TYR A 24 -1.52 -5.97 18.05
C TYR A 24 -1.47 -4.43 18.01
N GLY A 25 -1.62 -3.83 16.80
CA GLY A 25 -1.62 -2.37 16.63
C GLY A 25 -0.25 -1.74 16.48
N GLU A 26 0.80 -2.53 16.37
CA GLU A 26 2.18 -2.13 16.09
C GLU A 26 2.66 -2.74 14.77
N TRP A 27 3.57 -2.04 14.09
CA TRP A 27 4.20 -2.57 12.89
C TRP A 27 5.41 -3.42 13.26
N SER A 28 5.40 -4.67 12.87
CA SER A 28 6.52 -5.60 13.02
C SER A 28 7.08 -6.00 11.66
N LYS A 29 8.40 -6.01 11.53
CA LYS A 29 9.05 -6.53 10.33
C LYS A 29 8.85 -8.05 10.27
N VAL A 30 8.29 -8.54 9.17
CA VAL A 30 8.04 -9.97 8.97
C VAL A 30 9.05 -10.63 8.06
N LYS A 31 9.56 -9.89 7.06
CA LYS A 31 10.60 -10.37 6.15
C LYS A 31 11.29 -9.23 5.42
N ASP A 32 12.40 -9.51 4.78
CA ASP A 32 12.97 -8.62 3.77
C ASP A 32 12.22 -8.77 2.43
N GLY A 33 12.36 -7.77 1.58
CA GLY A 33 11.65 -7.75 0.30
C GLY A 33 12.26 -8.62 -0.80
N SER A 34 13.29 -9.43 -0.49
CA SER A 34 13.95 -10.29 -1.48
C SER A 34 13.02 -11.33 -2.09
N GLU A 35 11.95 -11.67 -1.38
CA GLU A 35 10.91 -12.59 -1.84
C GLU A 35 9.76 -11.90 -2.59
N LEU A 36 9.74 -10.56 -2.65
CA LEU A 36 8.72 -9.86 -3.41
C LEU A 36 8.91 -10.10 -4.90
N LYS A 37 7.83 -10.45 -5.57
CA LYS A 37 7.83 -10.62 -7.02
C LYS A 37 7.98 -9.26 -7.70
N LYS A 38 8.73 -9.25 -8.80
CA LYS A 38 8.78 -8.11 -9.72
C LYS A 38 7.60 -8.16 -10.68
N PHE A 39 7.29 -7.04 -11.34
CA PHE A 39 6.24 -7.02 -12.36
C PHE A 39 6.46 -8.06 -13.48
N ASN A 40 7.70 -8.39 -13.80
CA ASN A 40 8.02 -9.41 -14.80
C ASN A 40 7.65 -10.83 -14.35
N ASP A 41 7.57 -11.06 -13.03
CA ASP A 41 7.29 -12.38 -12.43
C ASP A 41 5.79 -12.54 -12.12
N ILE A 42 4.97 -11.52 -12.44
CA ILE A 42 3.54 -11.52 -12.21
C ILE A 42 2.80 -11.71 -13.53
N TYR A 43 1.82 -12.60 -13.51
CA TYR A 43 0.91 -12.79 -14.62
C TYR A 43 -0.24 -11.77 -14.54
N LEU A 44 -0.19 -10.76 -15.39
CA LEU A 44 -1.24 -9.78 -15.63
C LEU A 44 -1.41 -9.59 -17.13
N PRO A 45 -2.60 -9.25 -17.64
CA PRO A 45 -2.76 -8.83 -19.01
C PRO A 45 -1.75 -7.73 -19.35
N ALA A 46 -1.11 -7.85 -20.52
CA ALA A 46 0.03 -7.00 -20.88
C ALA A 46 -0.31 -5.50 -20.84
N GLU A 47 -1.51 -5.14 -21.27
CA GLU A 47 -1.98 -3.74 -21.28
C GLU A 47 -2.19 -3.20 -19.86
N GLU A 48 -2.83 -3.97 -18.97
CA GLU A 48 -3.05 -3.58 -17.58
C GLU A 48 -1.72 -3.41 -16.84
N LYS A 49 -0.78 -4.33 -17.06
CA LYS A 49 0.58 -4.25 -16.50
C LYS A 49 1.29 -2.98 -16.99
N ARG A 50 1.23 -2.69 -18.28
CA ARG A 50 1.83 -1.52 -18.88
C ARG A 50 1.26 -0.22 -18.27
N LEU A 51 -0.07 -0.12 -18.22
CA LEU A 51 -0.76 1.05 -17.67
C LEU A 51 -0.41 1.28 -16.19
N LEU A 52 -0.34 0.22 -15.39
CA LEU A 52 0.02 0.33 -13.98
C LEU A 52 1.47 0.84 -13.81
N ILE A 53 2.42 0.28 -14.56
CA ILE A 53 3.82 0.70 -14.49
C ILE A 53 3.96 2.16 -14.97
N GLU A 54 3.32 2.54 -16.07
CA GLU A 54 3.34 3.92 -16.57
C GLU A 54 2.75 4.92 -15.57
N ASP A 55 1.68 4.54 -14.88
CA ASP A 55 1.08 5.39 -13.86
C ASP A 55 2.01 5.58 -12.65
N LEU A 56 2.64 4.50 -12.18
CA LEU A 56 3.65 4.57 -11.11
C LEU A 56 4.83 5.47 -11.48
N GLU A 57 5.33 5.35 -12.72
CA GLU A 57 6.43 6.19 -13.19
C GLU A 57 6.03 7.66 -13.34
N LYS A 58 4.81 7.93 -13.83
CA LYS A 58 4.25 9.30 -13.88
C LYS A 58 4.10 9.87 -12.48
N PHE A 59 3.56 9.08 -11.54
CA PHE A 59 3.44 9.48 -10.14
C PHE A 59 4.81 9.85 -9.57
N ARG A 60 5.82 8.99 -9.73
CA ARG A 60 7.18 9.24 -9.25
C ARG A 60 7.78 10.53 -9.82
N LYS A 61 7.65 10.75 -11.13
CA LYS A 61 8.22 11.91 -11.84
C LYS A 61 7.55 13.23 -11.45
N ASN A 62 6.29 13.19 -11.05
CA ASN A 62 5.50 14.39 -10.77
C ASN A 62 5.60 14.85 -9.29
N ALA A 63 6.51 14.30 -8.48
CA ALA A 63 6.64 14.64 -7.07
C ALA A 63 6.79 16.16 -6.83
N ASP A 64 7.57 16.85 -7.65
CA ASP A 64 7.79 18.29 -7.54
C ASP A 64 6.52 19.09 -7.87
N ILE A 65 5.74 18.63 -8.86
CA ILE A 65 4.46 19.25 -9.22
C ILE A 65 3.47 19.18 -8.05
N TYR A 66 3.40 18.01 -7.37
CA TYR A 66 2.57 17.88 -6.17
C TYR A 66 3.02 18.83 -5.05
N ALA A 67 4.34 19.01 -4.87
CA ALA A 67 4.90 19.92 -3.89
C ALA A 67 4.57 21.38 -4.21
N ASP A 68 4.74 21.80 -5.45
CA ASP A 68 4.45 23.16 -5.93
C ASP A 68 2.96 23.49 -5.78
N MET A 69 2.09 22.54 -6.07
CA MET A 69 0.64 22.68 -5.93
C MET A 69 0.16 22.51 -4.47
N LYS A 70 1.04 22.25 -3.52
CA LYS A 70 0.72 21.94 -2.11
C LYS A 70 -0.29 20.79 -1.98
N MET A 71 -0.24 19.85 -2.89
CA MET A 71 -1.10 18.65 -2.89
C MET A 71 -0.40 17.50 -2.17
N PRO A 72 -1.14 16.66 -1.44
CA PRO A 72 -0.59 15.44 -0.86
C PRO A 72 -0.04 14.50 -1.94
N PHE A 73 1.21 14.11 -1.85
CA PHE A 73 1.83 13.17 -2.78
C PHE A 73 1.41 11.73 -2.45
N ARG A 74 0.26 11.34 -2.97
CA ARG A 74 -0.38 10.04 -2.70
C ARG A 74 -0.98 9.45 -3.95
N ARG A 75 -1.02 8.11 -3.98
CA ARG A 75 -1.68 7.35 -5.04
C ARG A 75 -2.48 6.20 -4.43
N GLY A 76 -3.69 5.94 -4.94
CA GLY A 76 -4.54 4.84 -4.53
C GLY A 76 -4.83 3.89 -5.69
N TYR A 77 -4.78 2.58 -5.41
CA TYR A 77 -5.17 1.52 -6.32
C TYR A 77 -6.18 0.59 -5.65
N LEU A 78 -7.22 0.22 -6.36
CA LEU A 78 -8.19 -0.78 -5.94
C LEU A 78 -8.08 -2.00 -6.86
N PHE A 79 -7.69 -3.13 -6.30
CA PHE A 79 -7.68 -4.43 -6.98
C PHE A 79 -8.82 -5.29 -6.48
N TYR A 80 -9.73 -5.66 -7.38
CA TYR A 80 -10.89 -6.48 -7.07
C TYR A 80 -10.89 -7.75 -7.95
N GLY A 81 -11.49 -8.81 -7.43
CA GLY A 81 -11.60 -10.07 -8.16
C GLY A 81 -11.55 -11.29 -7.26
N ALA A 82 -11.69 -12.48 -7.86
CA ALA A 82 -11.73 -13.72 -7.12
C ALA A 82 -10.52 -13.93 -6.19
N PRO A 83 -10.70 -14.57 -5.04
CA PRO A 83 -9.60 -14.90 -4.14
C PRO A 83 -8.55 -15.76 -4.85
N GLY A 84 -7.28 -15.62 -4.44
CA GLY A 84 -6.16 -16.35 -5.04
C GLY A 84 -5.61 -15.80 -6.36
N ASN A 85 -6.20 -14.74 -6.94
CA ASN A 85 -5.74 -14.15 -8.21
C ASN A 85 -4.51 -13.22 -8.09
N GLY A 86 -3.81 -13.24 -6.97
CA GLY A 86 -2.54 -12.53 -6.83
C GLY A 86 -2.66 -11.02 -6.53
N LYS A 87 -3.80 -10.54 -6.06
CA LYS A 87 -4.00 -9.11 -5.72
C LYS A 87 -2.95 -8.57 -4.74
N SER A 88 -2.71 -9.25 -3.63
CA SER A 88 -1.65 -8.88 -2.66
C SER A 88 -0.24 -9.00 -3.26
N THR A 89 -0.05 -9.90 -4.22
CA THR A 89 1.22 -10.03 -4.94
C THR A 89 1.52 -8.78 -5.78
N ILE A 90 0.49 -8.16 -6.37
CA ILE A 90 0.63 -6.91 -7.12
C ILE A 90 1.07 -5.77 -6.19
N ALA A 91 0.52 -5.69 -4.97
CA ALA A 91 0.95 -4.70 -3.98
C ALA A 91 2.45 -4.84 -3.64
N GLY A 92 2.92 -6.08 -3.48
CA GLY A 92 4.34 -6.36 -3.30
C GLY A 92 5.20 -5.93 -4.48
N ALA A 93 4.73 -6.15 -5.72
CA ALA A 93 5.44 -5.72 -6.92
C ALA A 93 5.48 -4.20 -7.07
N ILE A 94 4.43 -3.48 -6.67
CA ILE A 94 4.43 -2.03 -6.60
C ILE A 94 5.51 -1.55 -5.62
N ALA A 95 5.61 -2.15 -4.44
CA ALA A 95 6.61 -1.80 -3.43
C ALA A 95 8.04 -2.04 -3.94
N GLU A 96 8.28 -3.19 -4.56
CA GLU A 96 9.58 -3.52 -5.17
C GLU A 96 9.94 -2.53 -6.28
N HIS A 97 9.00 -2.23 -7.18
CA HIS A 97 9.20 -1.30 -8.28
C HIS A 97 9.49 0.13 -7.81
N MET A 98 8.79 0.58 -6.77
CA MET A 98 8.99 1.91 -6.17
C MET A 98 10.24 1.98 -5.29
N GLY A 99 10.75 0.84 -4.79
CA GLY A 99 11.80 0.79 -3.79
C GLY A 99 11.32 1.29 -2.42
N TRP A 100 10.03 1.12 -2.10
CA TRP A 100 9.38 1.55 -0.87
C TRP A 100 9.01 0.35 -0.01
N ASP A 101 9.11 0.51 1.31
CA ASP A 101 8.71 -0.55 2.25
C ASP A 101 7.20 -0.80 2.14
N ILE A 102 6.79 -2.07 2.29
CA ILE A 102 5.38 -2.46 2.25
C ILE A 102 4.84 -2.79 3.64
N PHE A 103 3.65 -2.30 3.92
CA PHE A 103 2.92 -2.41 5.17
C PHE A 103 1.61 -3.16 4.93
N LEU A 104 1.53 -4.39 5.39
CA LEU A 104 0.37 -5.27 5.23
C LEU A 104 -0.59 -5.06 6.40
N MET A 105 -1.81 -4.68 6.10
CA MET A 105 -2.85 -4.41 7.07
C MET A 105 -4.10 -5.21 6.73
N ASP A 106 -4.30 -6.29 7.46
CA ASP A 106 -5.52 -7.09 7.41
C ASP A 106 -6.60 -6.42 8.27
N LEU A 107 -7.63 -5.91 7.63
CA LEU A 107 -8.72 -5.20 8.30
C LEU A 107 -9.62 -6.13 9.12
N SER A 108 -9.66 -7.43 8.79
CA SER A 108 -10.46 -8.43 9.51
C SER A 108 -9.95 -8.63 10.94
N ASN A 109 -8.65 -8.48 11.17
CA ASN A 109 -7.99 -8.64 12.45
C ASN A 109 -8.00 -7.37 13.33
N MET A 110 -8.51 -6.26 12.82
CA MET A 110 -8.55 -5.02 13.58
C MET A 110 -9.75 -4.96 14.52
N THR A 111 -9.51 -4.51 15.75
CA THR A 111 -10.51 -4.48 16.82
C THR A 111 -11.20 -3.14 16.98
N SER A 112 -10.62 -2.06 16.45
CA SER A 112 -11.19 -0.71 16.60
C SER A 112 -10.69 0.30 15.56
N SER A 113 -11.53 1.32 15.30
CA SER A 113 -11.15 2.48 14.49
C SER A 113 -9.94 3.25 15.05
N HIS A 114 -9.74 3.23 16.36
CA HIS A 114 -8.60 3.88 16.99
C HIS A 114 -7.28 3.16 16.67
N GLN A 115 -7.29 1.82 16.71
CA GLN A 115 -6.15 0.99 16.34
C GLN A 115 -5.73 1.25 14.89
N PHE A 116 -6.70 1.28 13.96
CA PHE A 116 -6.47 1.61 12.57
C PHE A 116 -5.83 2.99 12.39
N THR A 117 -6.43 4.03 13.01
CA THR A 117 -5.92 5.40 12.91
C THR A 117 -4.50 5.53 13.46
N ARG A 118 -4.22 4.89 14.58
CA ARG A 118 -2.89 4.88 15.21
C ARG A 118 -1.85 4.22 14.29
N ALA A 119 -2.20 3.07 13.73
CA ALA A 119 -1.33 2.35 12.80
C ALA A 119 -1.01 3.18 11.56
N PHE A 120 -2.04 3.79 10.98
CA PHE A 120 -1.89 4.62 9.79
C PHE A 120 -1.02 5.86 10.03
N LYS A 121 -1.14 6.50 11.20
CA LYS A 121 -0.29 7.64 11.60
C LYS A 121 1.19 7.27 11.79
N ARG A 122 1.48 6.01 12.07
CA ARG A 122 2.85 5.51 12.29
C ARG A 122 3.56 5.07 11.01
N LEU A 123 2.88 5.07 9.88
CA LEU A 123 3.51 4.78 8.61
C LEU A 123 4.64 5.77 8.33
N PRO A 124 5.79 5.33 7.83
CA PRO A 124 6.83 6.24 7.37
C PRO A 124 6.45 6.93 6.06
N GLU A 125 7.22 7.90 5.63
CA GLU A 125 7.19 8.37 4.24
C GLU A 125 7.79 7.31 3.31
N ASN A 126 7.43 7.35 2.03
CA ASN A 126 7.82 6.35 1.03
C ASN A 126 7.37 4.93 1.41
N ALA A 127 6.09 4.79 1.73
CA ALA A 127 5.49 3.53 2.09
C ALA A 127 4.41 3.11 1.08
N VAL A 128 4.32 1.80 0.85
CA VAL A 128 3.18 1.15 0.20
C VAL A 128 2.37 0.47 1.28
N VAL A 129 1.10 0.81 1.41
CA VAL A 129 0.19 0.18 2.37
C VAL A 129 -0.78 -0.71 1.61
N ASN A 130 -0.83 -1.98 1.95
CA ASN A 130 -1.82 -2.91 1.44
C ASN A 130 -2.91 -3.15 2.48
N LEU A 131 -4.12 -2.69 2.17
CA LEU A 131 -5.32 -2.91 2.97
C LEU A 131 -6.05 -4.13 2.42
N GLU A 132 -6.03 -5.22 3.17
CA GLU A 132 -6.63 -6.48 2.75
C GLU A 132 -8.04 -6.65 3.33
N ASP A 133 -8.89 -7.34 2.57
CA ASP A 133 -10.24 -7.74 2.95
C ASP A 133 -11.14 -6.56 3.37
N ILE A 134 -11.14 -5.49 2.56
CA ILE A 134 -11.97 -4.31 2.84
C ILE A 134 -13.47 -4.64 2.86
N ASP A 135 -13.91 -5.65 2.14
CA ASP A 135 -15.28 -6.13 2.08
C ASP A 135 -15.80 -6.65 3.43
N THR A 136 -14.91 -7.11 4.31
CA THR A 136 -15.29 -7.50 5.69
C THR A 136 -15.88 -6.33 6.48
N MET A 137 -15.52 -5.09 6.12
CA MET A 137 -16.09 -3.89 6.73
C MET A 137 -17.54 -3.62 6.31
N PHE A 138 -17.98 -4.19 5.19
CA PHE A 138 -19.31 -3.95 4.61
C PHE A 138 -20.29 -5.07 4.89
N SER A 139 -19.80 -6.27 5.17
CA SER A 139 -20.62 -7.48 5.36
C SER A 139 -21.55 -7.39 6.59
N ASN A 140 -21.25 -6.52 7.55
CA ASN A 140 -22.01 -6.38 8.79
C ASN A 140 -23.06 -5.27 8.76
N ARG A 141 -23.38 -4.69 7.59
CA ARG A 141 -24.37 -3.62 7.48
C ARG A 141 -25.83 -4.09 7.62
N GLU A 142 -26.09 -5.38 7.43
CA GLU A 142 -27.46 -5.91 7.47
C GLU A 142 -27.92 -6.31 8.87
N ASN A 143 -27.03 -6.44 9.83
CA ASN A 143 -27.38 -6.72 11.23
C ASN A 143 -27.20 -5.47 12.07
N THR A 144 -28.21 -4.61 12.03
CA THR A 144 -28.39 -3.48 12.96
C THR A 144 -28.87 -3.99 14.31
N ASP A 145 -28.07 -4.78 14.98
CA ASP A 145 -28.25 -5.01 16.40
C ASP A 145 -27.22 -4.19 17.15
N ASP A 146 -27.72 -3.49 18.14
CA ASP A 146 -27.16 -2.41 18.95
C ASP A 146 -25.95 -2.83 19.82
N ASP A 147 -25.20 -3.84 19.43
CA ASP A 147 -24.13 -4.45 20.22
C ASP A 147 -22.71 -4.14 19.69
N GLY A 148 -22.48 -2.92 19.28
CA GLY A 148 -21.16 -2.28 19.31
C GLY A 148 -20.00 -2.90 18.52
N THR A 149 -20.19 -3.90 17.68
CA THR A 149 -19.11 -4.71 17.07
C THR A 149 -18.59 -4.20 15.72
N HIS A 150 -18.83 -2.97 15.32
CA HIS A 150 -18.15 -2.41 14.14
C HIS A 150 -16.72 -2.07 14.46
N LYS A 151 -15.82 -2.98 14.12
CA LYS A 151 -14.38 -2.86 14.38
C LYS A 151 -13.80 -1.58 13.77
N ILE A 152 -14.11 -1.25 12.51
CA ILE A 152 -13.63 -0.03 11.83
C ILE A 152 -14.80 0.62 11.09
N LYS A 153 -15.00 1.93 11.29
CA LYS A 153 -16.02 2.69 10.55
C LYS A 153 -15.49 3.09 9.17
N LEU A 154 -16.33 3.02 8.13
CA LEU A 154 -15.98 3.51 6.79
C LEU A 154 -15.50 4.97 6.82
N THR A 155 -16.10 5.81 7.64
CA THR A 155 -15.67 7.20 7.83
C THR A 155 -14.25 7.31 8.35
N THR A 156 -13.81 6.37 9.21
CA THR A 156 -12.43 6.33 9.71
C THR A 156 -11.46 5.98 8.58
N LEU A 157 -11.81 5.00 7.75
CA LEU A 157 -11.02 4.64 6.57
C LEU A 157 -10.91 5.83 5.59
N LEU A 158 -12.03 6.44 5.25
CA LEU A 158 -12.05 7.60 4.35
C LEU A 158 -11.23 8.77 4.91
N ASN A 159 -11.36 9.07 6.21
CA ASN A 159 -10.56 10.10 6.86
C ASN A 159 -9.07 9.76 6.88
N ALA A 160 -8.72 8.49 7.00
CA ALA A 160 -7.35 8.03 6.91
C ALA A 160 -6.79 8.18 5.48
N LEU A 161 -7.59 7.96 4.47
CA LEU A 161 -7.18 8.08 3.06
C LEU A 161 -7.16 9.53 2.56
N SER A 162 -8.08 10.39 3.04
CA SER A 162 -8.25 11.76 2.55
C SER A 162 -7.82 12.87 3.54
N GLY A 163 -7.52 12.53 4.79
CA GLY A 163 -7.28 13.48 5.86
C GLY A 163 -6.06 14.41 5.63
N VAL A 164 -6.22 15.69 5.98
CA VAL A 164 -5.22 16.75 5.83
C VAL A 164 -3.96 16.52 6.68
N ALA A 165 -4.07 15.78 7.79
CA ALA A 165 -2.99 15.53 8.74
C ALA A 165 -2.07 14.34 8.36
N GLN A 166 -2.17 13.83 7.14
CA GLN A 166 -1.51 12.59 6.76
C GLN A 166 -0.19 12.81 6.04
N LYS A 167 0.70 11.82 6.21
CA LYS A 167 2.03 11.84 5.62
C LYS A 167 1.98 11.87 4.10
N ASN A 168 2.92 12.57 3.50
CA ASN A 168 3.18 12.57 2.07
C ASN A 168 3.95 11.30 1.66
N LYS A 169 3.99 11.04 0.36
CA LYS A 169 4.71 9.92 -0.25
C LYS A 169 4.16 8.55 0.17
N LEU A 170 2.87 8.36 -0.08
CA LEU A 170 2.15 7.14 0.26
C LEU A 170 1.45 6.55 -0.97
N ILE A 171 1.61 5.25 -1.17
CA ILE A 171 0.77 4.48 -2.09
C ILE A 171 -0.13 3.57 -1.26
N VAL A 172 -1.43 3.66 -1.49
CA VAL A 172 -2.41 2.80 -0.81
C VAL A 172 -2.97 1.82 -1.83
N VAL A 173 -2.81 0.56 -1.55
CA VAL A 173 -3.40 -0.55 -2.32
C VAL A 173 -4.52 -1.13 -1.49
N ILE A 174 -5.68 -1.27 -2.08
CA ILE A 174 -6.86 -1.87 -1.47
C ILE A 174 -7.21 -3.12 -2.24
N THR A 175 -7.41 -4.22 -1.54
CA THR A 175 -7.83 -5.49 -2.13
C THR A 175 -9.16 -5.96 -1.57
N THR A 176 -9.98 -6.57 -2.43
CA THR A 176 -11.30 -7.11 -2.08
C THR A 176 -11.62 -8.36 -2.92
#